data_634401810c4cbc7f5860d2a055424edf
#
_entry.id   634401810c4cbc7f5860d2a055424edf
#
_cell.length_a   1.000
_cell.length_b   1.000
_cell.length_c   1.000
_cell.angle_alpha   90.00
_cell.angle_beta   90.00
_cell.angle_gamma   90.00
#
_symmetry.space_group_name_H-M   'P 1'
#
loop_
_entity.id
_entity.type
_entity.pdbx_description
1 polymer ?
#
loop_
_entity_poly.entity_id
_entity_poly.type
_entity_poly.pdbx_seq_one_letter_code
_entity_poly.pdbx_strand_id
1 'polypeptide(L)' 'MNQYRKTFEFFSTEQQAAAFVSARKKQRRKAYLTPWTSADGTEHKFIVWYYI' A
#
# COMPACT_ATOMS: atom_id res chain seq x y z
N MET A 1 -6.37 1.55 25.21
CA MET A 1 -6.22 0.39 24.34
C MET A 1 -5.99 0.83 22.90
N ASN A 2 -4.95 0.31 22.29
CA ASN A 2 -4.60 0.70 20.93
C ASN A 2 -5.44 -0.04 19.93
N GLN A 3 -5.93 0.70 18.95
CA GLN A 3 -6.77 0.15 17.91
C GLN A 3 -6.10 0.40 16.57
N TYR A 4 -5.04 -0.34 16.31
CA TYR A 4 -4.37 -0.25 15.04
C TYR A 4 -5.10 -1.10 14.02
N ARG A 5 -5.64 -0.46 13.02
CA ARG A 5 -6.31 -1.16 11.95
C ARG A 5 -5.41 -1.19 10.73
N LYS A 6 -5.21 -2.39 10.22
CA LYS A 6 -4.48 -2.57 8.98
C LYS A 6 -5.45 -2.38 7.84
N THR A 7 -5.07 -1.54 6.90
CA THR A 7 -5.88 -1.29 5.72
C THR A 7 -4.98 -1.27 4.49
N PHE A 8 -5.56 -1.03 3.34
CA PHE A 8 -4.77 -1.04 2.12
C PHE A 8 -5.36 -0.09 1.10
N GLU A 9 -4.51 0.30 0.13
CA GLU A 9 -4.90 1.11 -1.01
C GLU A 9 -4.30 0.52 -2.26
N PHE A 10 -5.06 0.60 -3.36
CA PHE A 10 -4.57 0.19 -4.67
C PHE A 10 -4.00 1.38 -5.41
N PHE A 11 -2.90 1.13 -6.12
CA PHE A 11 -2.28 2.14 -6.98
C PHE A 11 -2.00 1.51 -8.34
N SER A 12 -2.15 2.32 -9.39
CA SER A 12 -1.94 1.86 -10.75
C SER A 12 -0.47 1.72 -11.11
N THR A 13 0.40 2.50 -10.48
CA THR A 13 1.82 2.49 -10.77
C THR A 13 2.63 2.31 -9.50
N GLU A 14 3.81 1.71 -9.66
CA GLU A 14 4.73 1.53 -8.55
C GLU A 14 5.18 2.87 -7.98
N GLN A 15 5.36 3.86 -8.86
CA GLN A 15 5.80 5.18 -8.44
C GLN A 15 4.79 5.81 -7.48
N GLN A 16 3.51 5.72 -7.79
CA GLN A 16 2.47 6.24 -6.92
C GLN A 16 2.45 5.52 -5.59
N ALA A 17 2.56 4.20 -5.63
CA ALA A 17 2.55 3.40 -4.41
C ALA A 17 3.77 3.73 -3.54
N ALA A 18 4.93 3.86 -4.15
CA ALA A 18 6.15 4.17 -3.42
C ALA A 18 6.07 5.55 -2.78
N ALA A 19 5.47 6.51 -3.47
CA ALA A 19 5.28 7.85 -2.90
C ALA A 19 4.40 7.81 -1.66
N PHE A 20 3.36 7.00 -1.70
CA PHE A 20 2.46 6.84 -0.56
C PHE A 20 3.20 6.23 0.63
N VAL A 21 3.98 5.17 0.37
CA VAL A 21 4.77 4.53 1.42
C VAL A 21 5.74 5.52 2.03
N SER A 22 6.42 6.30 1.19
CA SER A 22 7.39 7.28 1.65
C SER A 22 6.73 8.32 2.56
N ALA A 23 5.55 8.80 2.18
CA ALA A 23 4.82 9.78 2.98
C ALA A 23 4.45 9.21 4.34
N ARG A 24 4.02 7.93 4.38
CA ARG A 24 3.67 7.30 5.65
C ARG A 24 4.88 7.12 6.54
N LYS A 25 6.01 6.74 5.96
CA LYS A 25 7.24 6.57 6.75
C LYS A 25 7.70 7.88 7.35
N LYS A 26 7.51 8.99 6.66
CA LYS A 26 7.84 10.30 7.21
C LYS A 26 7.01 10.62 8.43
N GLN A 27 5.83 10.05 8.53
CA GLN A 27 4.95 10.22 9.68
C GLN A 27 5.20 9.15 10.74
N ARG A 28 6.26 8.37 10.57
CA ARG A 28 6.62 7.29 11.49
C ARG A 28 5.54 6.22 11.56
N ARG A 29 4.87 5.99 10.45
CA ARG A 29 3.85 4.96 10.36
C ARG A 29 4.36 3.85 9.47
N LYS A 30 3.98 2.63 9.81
CA LYS A 30 4.41 1.47 9.03
C LYS A 30 3.58 1.39 7.75
N ALA A 31 4.27 1.09 6.67
CA ALA A 31 3.62 0.86 5.39
C ALA A 31 4.55 0.01 4.53
N TYR A 32 3.96 -0.84 3.71
CA TYR A 32 4.75 -1.64 2.78
C TYR A 32 3.96 -1.90 1.52
N LEU A 33 4.70 -2.09 0.45
CA LEU A 33 4.16 -2.21 -0.89
C LEU A 33 4.29 -3.66 -1.36
N THR A 34 3.22 -4.18 -1.95
CA THR A 34 3.25 -5.51 -2.57
C THR A 34 2.62 -5.42 -3.96
N PRO A 35 3.13 -6.21 -4.91
CA PRO A 35 2.48 -6.28 -6.21
C PRO A 35 1.20 -7.08 -6.11
N TRP A 36 0.27 -6.76 -7.01
CA TRP A 36 -1.00 -7.46 -7.08
C TRP A 36 -1.33 -7.77 -8.54
N THR A 37 -1.83 -8.96 -8.77
CA THR A 37 -2.25 -9.38 -10.11
C THR A 37 -3.66 -9.94 -9.99
N SER A 38 -4.52 -9.59 -10.93
CA SER A 38 -5.89 -10.10 -10.94
C SER A 38 -5.91 -11.60 -11.17
N ALA A 39 -7.03 -12.24 -10.84
CA ALA A 39 -7.16 -13.69 -10.95
C ALA A 39 -6.96 -14.18 -12.37
N ASP A 40 -7.36 -13.39 -13.36
CA ASP A 40 -7.19 -13.76 -14.76
C ASP A 40 -5.86 -13.32 -15.36
N GLY A 41 -5.02 -12.64 -14.57
CA GLY A 41 -3.70 -12.21 -15.00
C GLY A 41 -3.66 -11.02 -15.91
N THR A 42 -4.80 -10.36 -16.15
CA THR A 42 -4.84 -9.24 -17.10
C THR A 42 -4.55 -7.89 -16.48
N GLU A 43 -4.71 -7.76 -15.16
CA GLU A 43 -4.49 -6.50 -14.48
C GLU A 43 -3.38 -6.61 -13.48
N HIS A 44 -2.52 -5.60 -13.47
CA HIS A 44 -1.41 -5.52 -12.53
C HIS A 44 -1.51 -4.20 -11.79
N LYS A 45 -1.52 -4.26 -10.48
CA LYS A 45 -1.59 -3.08 -9.65
C LYS A 45 -0.63 -3.24 -8.48
N PHE A 46 -0.58 -2.24 -7.63
CA PHE A 46 0.26 -2.27 -6.44
C PHE A 46 -0.61 -1.98 -5.24
N ILE A 47 -0.44 -2.76 -4.19
CA ILE A 47 -1.16 -2.56 -2.94
C ILE A 47 -0.19 -2.03 -1.92
N VAL A 48 -0.59 -0.99 -1.23
CA VAL A 48 0.15 -0.51 -0.07
C VAL A 48 -0.67 -0.87 1.17
N TRP A 49 -0.05 -1.62 2.06
CA TRP A 49 -0.63 -1.98 3.35
C TRP A 49 -0.12 -1.01 4.38
N TYR A 50 -1.02 -0.49 5.22
CA TYR A 50 -0.62 0.47 6.22
C TYR A 50 -1.57 0.41 7.40
N TYR A 51 -1.18 1.07 8.47
CA TYR A 51 -2.00 1.13 9.69
C TYR A 51 -2.56 2.53 9.84
N ILE A 52 -3.82 2.57 10.22
CA ILE A 52 -4.48 3.84 10.48
C ILE A 52 -4.16 4.32 11.90
#